data_822a2b589c2ea2900e0fb3fb83059712
#
_entry.id   822a2b589c2ea2900e0fb3fb83059712
#
_cell.length_a   1.000
_cell.length_b   1.000
_cell.length_c   1.000
_cell.angle_alpha   90.00
_cell.angle_beta   90.00
_cell.angle_gamma   90.00
#
_symmetry.space_group_name_H-M   'P 1'
#
loop_
_entity.id
_entity.type
_entity.pdbx_description
1 polymer ?
#
loop_
_entity_poly.entity_id
_entity_poly.type
_entity_poly.pdbx_seq_one_letter_code
_entity_poly.pdbx_strand_id
1 'polypeptide(L)'
;YVHQQTTIIVSPLLALMEDQVMRMKMRGEKSVVALNSFLTYREKQQVLQRLSHYRFIFLAPEMLLREEVVQALQKVKVGLVAIDEAHCISEWGFDFRPEYLKLGEVVKKIGSPPIIALTATANERVVDDIRHYLQMEQPYIYRHSFDRPNIYYRIESYSTRVEKEERLIQLVLTTAAPGIVYMSSRQKTEEVAEQLQRLGI
;
A
#
# COMPACT_ATOMS: atom_id res chain seq x y z
N TYR A 1 15.87 4.86 -11.65
CA TYR A 1 16.66 4.26 -12.74
C TYR A 1 18.16 4.10 -12.41
N VAL A 2 18.54 4.21 -11.12
CA VAL A 2 19.96 4.12 -10.69
C VAL A 2 20.50 2.68 -10.75
N HIS A 3 19.63 1.67 -10.63
CA HIS A 3 20.02 0.26 -10.70
C HIS A 3 19.34 -0.45 -11.86
N GLN A 4 20.14 -1.26 -12.60
CA GLN A 4 19.61 -2.16 -13.65
C GLN A 4 19.07 -3.48 -13.08
N GLN A 5 19.04 -3.61 -11.74
CA GLN A 5 18.59 -4.79 -11.02
C GLN A 5 17.09 -4.71 -10.73
N THR A 6 16.48 -5.84 -10.47
CA THR A 6 15.07 -5.92 -10.12
C THR A 6 14.78 -5.26 -8.77
N THR A 7 13.75 -4.44 -8.72
CA THR A 7 13.19 -3.90 -7.48
C THR A 7 11.90 -4.63 -7.15
N ILE A 8 11.80 -5.16 -5.95
CA ILE A 8 10.58 -5.74 -5.39
C ILE A 8 9.86 -4.68 -4.58
N ILE A 9 8.55 -4.51 -4.80
CA ILE A 9 7.70 -3.65 -4.01
C ILE A 9 6.63 -4.52 -3.34
N VAL A 10 6.68 -4.60 -2.01
CA VAL A 10 5.67 -5.29 -1.21
C VAL A 10 4.63 -4.28 -0.78
N SER A 11 3.37 -4.50 -1.14
CA SER A 11 2.27 -3.62 -0.76
C SER A 11 1.03 -4.43 -0.36
N PRO A 12 0.29 -4.03 0.68
CA PRO A 12 -0.87 -4.79 1.17
C PRO A 12 -2.15 -4.52 0.38
N LEU A 13 -2.15 -3.50 -0.49
CA LEU A 13 -3.34 -2.99 -1.17
C LEU A 13 -3.32 -3.33 -2.66
N LEU A 14 -4.07 -4.37 -3.05
CA LEU A 14 -4.10 -4.89 -4.41
C LEU A 14 -4.51 -3.83 -5.45
N ALA A 15 -5.55 -3.05 -5.16
CA ALA A 15 -6.01 -2.00 -6.06
C ALA A 15 -4.95 -0.90 -6.27
N LEU A 16 -4.22 -0.54 -5.22
CA LEU A 16 -3.13 0.43 -5.31
C LEU A 16 -1.96 -0.10 -6.14
N MET A 17 -1.60 -1.38 -5.98
CA MET A 17 -0.56 -2.01 -6.79
C MET A 17 -0.91 -1.97 -8.28
N GLU A 18 -2.15 -2.30 -8.64
CA GLU A 18 -2.58 -2.30 -10.03
C GLU A 18 -2.59 -0.89 -10.63
N ASP A 19 -3.05 0.10 -9.88
CA ASP A 19 -2.99 1.50 -10.29
C ASP A 19 -1.54 1.97 -10.50
N GLN A 20 -0.63 1.64 -9.57
CA GLN A 20 0.79 1.97 -9.71
C GLN A 20 1.42 1.31 -10.93
N VAL A 21 1.16 0.02 -11.16
CA VAL A 21 1.63 -0.70 -12.34
C VAL A 21 1.08 -0.07 -13.62
N MET A 22 -0.20 0.25 -13.66
CA MET A 22 -0.84 0.90 -14.81
C MET A 22 -0.20 2.27 -15.09
N ARG A 23 -0.01 3.11 -14.07
CA ARG A 23 0.65 4.42 -14.19
C ARG A 23 2.09 4.31 -14.69
N MET A 24 2.84 3.32 -14.23
CA MET A 24 4.20 3.07 -14.71
C MET A 24 4.20 2.69 -16.19
N LYS A 25 3.29 1.80 -16.62
CA LYS A 25 3.13 1.42 -18.03
C LYS A 25 2.75 2.61 -18.91
N MET A 26 1.82 3.47 -18.45
CA MET A 26 1.43 4.70 -19.15
C MET A 26 2.60 5.69 -19.33
N ARG A 27 3.56 5.68 -18.39
CA ARG A 27 4.82 6.47 -18.48
C ARG A 27 5.93 5.79 -19.29
N GLY A 28 5.62 4.69 -19.96
CA GLY A 28 6.56 3.97 -20.83
C GLY A 28 7.38 2.86 -20.18
N GLU A 29 7.21 2.60 -18.87
CA GLU A 29 7.89 1.46 -18.24
C GLU A 29 7.12 0.16 -18.52
N LYS A 30 7.71 -0.68 -19.39
CA LYS A 30 7.12 -1.96 -19.81
C LYS A 30 7.55 -3.13 -18.93
N SER A 31 8.66 -2.98 -18.21
CA SER A 31 9.28 -4.04 -17.40
C SER A 31 8.72 -4.03 -15.97
N VAL A 32 7.40 -3.90 -15.83
CA VAL A 32 6.68 -3.85 -14.55
C VAL A 32 5.54 -4.87 -14.54
N VAL A 33 5.39 -5.55 -13.40
CA VAL A 33 4.34 -6.55 -13.18
C VAL A 33 3.84 -6.53 -11.74
N ALA A 34 2.55 -6.87 -11.53
CA ALA A 34 2.00 -7.19 -10.21
C ALA A 34 1.76 -8.70 -10.10
N LEU A 35 2.23 -9.30 -9.02
CA LEU A 35 1.95 -10.68 -8.60
C LEU A 35 0.98 -10.63 -7.41
N ASN A 36 -0.29 -10.85 -7.69
CA ASN A 36 -1.37 -10.78 -6.69
C ASN A 36 -2.36 -11.96 -6.85
N SER A 37 -3.41 -11.96 -6.04
CA SER A 37 -4.43 -13.01 -6.03
C SER A 37 -5.39 -12.98 -7.23
N PHE A 38 -5.40 -11.92 -8.04
CA PHE A 38 -6.26 -11.82 -9.22
C PHE A 38 -5.71 -12.58 -10.43
N LEU A 39 -4.41 -12.91 -10.42
CA LEU A 39 -3.81 -13.70 -11.49
C LEU A 39 -4.29 -15.15 -11.43
N THR A 40 -4.70 -15.67 -12.58
CA THR A 40 -4.93 -17.10 -12.75
C THR A 40 -3.64 -17.89 -12.52
N TYR A 41 -3.75 -19.17 -12.21
CA TYR A 41 -2.58 -20.02 -12.05
C TYR A 41 -1.64 -19.98 -13.26
N ARG A 42 -2.20 -19.99 -14.48
CA ARG A 42 -1.41 -19.95 -15.72
C ARG A 42 -0.66 -18.62 -15.88
N GLU A 43 -1.31 -17.51 -15.65
CA GLU A 43 -0.68 -16.18 -15.72
C GLU A 43 0.45 -16.05 -14.68
N LYS A 44 0.19 -16.49 -13.46
CA LYS A 44 1.19 -16.51 -12.40
C LYS A 44 2.43 -17.31 -12.81
N GLN A 45 2.27 -18.53 -13.35
CA GLN A 45 3.37 -19.35 -13.82
C GLN A 45 4.15 -18.67 -14.97
N GLN A 46 3.46 -18.01 -15.90
CA GLN A 46 4.12 -17.24 -16.97
C GLN A 46 4.95 -16.08 -16.42
N VAL A 47 4.45 -15.36 -15.40
CA VAL A 47 5.20 -14.28 -14.74
C VAL A 47 6.42 -14.85 -14.01
N LEU A 48 6.26 -15.93 -13.23
CA LEU A 48 7.37 -16.55 -12.47
C LEU A 48 8.50 -17.04 -13.38
N GLN A 49 8.18 -17.56 -14.56
CA GLN A 49 9.18 -17.99 -15.54
C GLN A 49 9.96 -16.83 -16.17
N ARG A 50 9.42 -15.62 -16.10
CA ARG A 50 9.96 -14.42 -16.74
C ARG A 50 10.38 -13.32 -15.75
N LEU A 51 10.56 -13.65 -14.46
CA LEU A 51 10.85 -12.65 -13.43
C LEU A 51 12.09 -11.80 -13.74
N SER A 52 13.12 -12.40 -14.35
CA SER A 52 14.34 -11.68 -14.74
C SER A 52 14.14 -10.60 -15.80
N HIS A 53 13.00 -10.58 -16.50
CA HIS A 53 12.66 -9.55 -17.48
C HIS A 53 12.00 -8.31 -16.87
N TYR A 54 11.57 -8.42 -15.58
CA TYR A 54 10.93 -7.30 -14.91
C TYR A 54 11.91 -6.53 -14.04
N ARG A 55 11.89 -5.22 -14.19
CA ARG A 55 12.63 -4.29 -13.34
C ARG A 55 11.88 -3.96 -12.05
N PHE A 56 10.56 -3.97 -12.12
CA PHE A 56 9.67 -3.69 -10.98
C PHE A 56 8.67 -4.82 -10.83
N ILE A 57 8.69 -5.45 -9.67
CA ILE A 57 7.78 -6.54 -9.33
C ILE A 57 7.01 -6.12 -8.09
N PHE A 58 5.73 -5.85 -8.25
CA PHE A 58 4.82 -5.61 -7.13
C PHE A 58 4.30 -6.95 -6.61
N LEU A 59 4.35 -7.13 -5.31
CA LEU A 59 3.95 -8.37 -4.64
C LEU A 59 3.06 -8.06 -3.43
N ALA A 60 1.96 -8.78 -3.31
CA ALA A 60 1.26 -8.85 -2.04
C ALA A 60 2.10 -9.64 -1.02
N PRO A 61 2.08 -9.31 0.28
CA PRO A 61 2.93 -9.95 1.28
C PRO A 61 2.74 -11.47 1.33
N GLU A 62 1.51 -11.96 1.25
CA GLU A 62 1.17 -13.37 1.21
C GLU A 62 1.70 -14.10 -0.05
N MET A 63 1.87 -13.36 -1.14
CA MET A 63 2.47 -13.91 -2.36
C MET A 63 3.98 -14.07 -2.23
N LEU A 64 4.65 -13.11 -1.59
CA LEU A 64 6.09 -13.18 -1.36
C LEU A 64 6.48 -14.34 -0.43
N LEU A 65 5.57 -14.78 0.46
CA LEU A 65 5.80 -15.91 1.36
C LEU A 65 5.67 -17.28 0.68
N ARG A 66 5.16 -17.35 -0.54
CA ARG A 66 5.00 -18.64 -1.24
C ARG A 66 6.33 -19.17 -1.72
N GLU A 67 6.61 -20.44 -1.40
CA GLU A 67 7.88 -21.09 -1.71
C GLU A 67 8.25 -21.02 -3.20
N GLU A 68 7.28 -21.22 -4.09
CA GLU A 68 7.47 -21.13 -5.54
C GLU A 68 7.93 -19.73 -5.99
N VAL A 69 7.43 -18.66 -5.30
CA VAL A 69 7.81 -17.27 -5.57
C VAL A 69 9.23 -17.01 -5.05
N VAL A 70 9.53 -17.47 -3.84
CA VAL A 70 10.88 -17.35 -3.25
C VAL A 70 11.92 -18.02 -4.14
N GLN A 71 11.68 -19.27 -4.57
CA GLN A 71 12.57 -20.02 -5.44
C GLN A 71 12.78 -19.35 -6.81
N ALA A 72 11.74 -18.74 -7.35
CA ALA A 72 11.86 -17.98 -8.60
C ALA A 72 12.66 -16.68 -8.39
N LEU A 73 12.48 -15.98 -7.28
CA LEU A 73 13.21 -14.76 -6.94
C LEU A 73 14.69 -15.02 -6.63
N GLN A 74 15.05 -16.18 -6.07
CA GLN A 74 16.45 -16.57 -5.85
C GLN A 74 17.26 -16.64 -7.14
N LYS A 75 16.61 -16.81 -8.28
CA LYS A 75 17.24 -16.84 -9.62
C LYS A 75 17.38 -15.45 -10.24
N VAL A 76 16.88 -14.41 -9.59
CA VAL A 76 16.88 -13.05 -10.06
C VAL A 76 17.81 -12.18 -9.21
N LYS A 77 18.58 -11.32 -9.84
CA LYS A 77 19.41 -10.36 -9.10
C LYS A 77 18.52 -9.21 -8.57
N VAL A 78 18.07 -9.34 -7.33
CA VAL A 78 17.28 -8.32 -6.64
C VAL A 78 18.20 -7.24 -6.11
N GLY A 79 17.96 -5.99 -6.51
CA GLY A 79 18.77 -4.84 -6.08
C GLY A 79 18.15 -4.03 -4.94
N LEU A 80 16.85 -4.17 -4.73
CA LEU A 80 16.13 -3.43 -3.69
C LEU A 80 14.82 -4.14 -3.34
N VAL A 81 14.46 -4.14 -2.07
CA VAL A 81 13.12 -4.47 -1.59
C VAL A 81 12.52 -3.24 -0.92
N ALA A 82 11.44 -2.73 -1.48
CA ALA A 82 10.64 -1.66 -0.90
C ALA A 82 9.41 -2.27 -0.22
N ILE A 83 9.23 -1.99 1.06
CA ILE A 83 8.09 -2.47 1.86
C ILE A 83 7.21 -1.27 2.13
N ASP A 84 6.08 -1.23 1.44
CA ASP A 84 5.05 -0.21 1.60
C ASP A 84 4.15 -0.54 2.78
N GLU A 85 3.56 0.49 3.38
CA GLU A 85 2.72 0.39 4.59
C GLU A 85 3.40 -0.46 5.69
N ALA A 86 4.69 -0.24 5.92
CA ALA A 86 5.49 -1.04 6.83
C ALA A 86 4.96 -1.07 8.28
N HIS A 87 4.05 -0.14 8.64
CA HIS A 87 3.35 -0.18 9.92
C HIS A 87 2.50 -1.43 10.12
N CYS A 88 2.13 -2.13 9.03
CA CYS A 88 1.42 -3.41 9.09
C CYS A 88 2.21 -4.52 9.81
N ILE A 89 3.51 -4.33 10.04
CA ILE A 89 4.35 -5.29 10.76
C ILE A 89 4.11 -5.28 12.28
N SER A 90 3.54 -4.19 12.80
CA SER A 90 3.37 -3.95 14.24
C SER A 90 1.92 -4.17 14.68
N GLU A 91 1.72 -4.89 15.77
CA GLU A 91 0.40 -5.00 16.43
C GLU A 91 -0.09 -3.64 16.96
N TRP A 92 0.81 -2.68 17.10
CA TRP A 92 0.51 -1.30 17.48
C TRP A 92 0.28 -0.39 16.27
N GLY A 93 0.31 -0.96 15.04
CA GLY A 93 -0.03 -0.29 13.80
C GLY A 93 -1.53 -0.29 13.53
N PHE A 94 -1.97 0.49 12.55
CA PHE A 94 -3.39 0.62 12.20
C PHE A 94 -3.98 -0.63 11.53
N ASP A 95 -3.17 -1.43 10.85
CA ASP A 95 -3.59 -2.59 10.05
C ASP A 95 -2.54 -3.70 10.17
N PHE A 96 -2.52 -4.36 11.33
CA PHE A 96 -1.59 -5.46 11.57
C PHE A 96 -1.84 -6.64 10.63
N ARG A 97 -0.75 -7.11 9.99
CA ARG A 97 -0.77 -8.25 9.07
C ARG A 97 0.33 -9.24 9.42
N PRO A 98 -0.01 -10.44 9.89
CA PRO A 98 0.95 -11.46 10.32
C PRO A 98 1.98 -11.82 9.25
N GLU A 99 1.64 -11.70 7.97
CA GLU A 99 2.52 -11.97 6.85
C GLU A 99 3.76 -11.07 6.86
N TYR A 100 3.63 -9.83 7.31
CA TYR A 100 4.75 -8.89 7.39
C TYR A 100 5.85 -9.33 8.35
N LEU A 101 5.53 -10.08 9.41
CA LEU A 101 6.51 -10.57 10.38
C LEU A 101 7.57 -11.48 9.76
N LYS A 102 7.23 -12.14 8.65
CA LYS A 102 8.11 -13.10 7.95
C LYS A 102 8.91 -12.47 6.81
N LEU A 103 8.67 -11.22 6.48
CA LEU A 103 9.29 -10.59 5.31
C LEU A 103 10.82 -10.50 5.44
N GLY A 104 11.34 -10.19 6.63
CA GLY A 104 12.79 -10.15 6.86
C GLY A 104 13.50 -11.48 6.58
N GLU A 105 12.88 -12.59 6.97
CA GLU A 105 13.41 -13.93 6.67
C GLU A 105 13.42 -14.23 5.16
N VAL A 106 12.35 -13.85 4.47
CA VAL A 106 12.26 -14.05 3.02
C VAL A 106 13.28 -13.19 2.28
N VAL A 107 13.46 -11.93 2.70
CA VAL A 107 14.47 -11.04 2.11
C VAL A 107 15.87 -11.64 2.25
N LYS A 108 16.19 -12.29 3.36
CA LYS A 108 17.45 -13.04 3.51
C LYS A 108 17.57 -14.20 2.52
N LYS A 109 16.51 -14.97 2.33
CA LYS A 109 16.49 -16.10 1.39
C LYS A 109 16.73 -15.68 -0.06
N ILE A 110 16.32 -14.47 -0.45
CA ILE A 110 16.52 -13.98 -1.82
C ILE A 110 17.80 -13.17 -2.02
N GLY A 111 18.76 -13.27 -1.10
CA GLY A 111 20.09 -12.70 -1.25
C GLY A 111 20.36 -11.42 -0.45
N SER A 112 19.55 -11.12 0.55
CA SER A 112 19.72 -9.96 1.44
C SER A 112 19.89 -8.61 0.71
N PRO A 113 19.06 -8.26 -0.27
CA PRO A 113 19.13 -6.96 -0.91
C PRO A 113 18.84 -5.84 0.11
N PRO A 114 19.26 -4.61 -0.14
CA PRO A 114 18.87 -3.44 0.64
C PRO A 114 17.35 -3.35 0.79
N ILE A 115 16.89 -2.92 1.99
CA ILE A 115 15.47 -2.74 2.30
C ILE A 115 15.18 -1.24 2.47
N ILE A 116 14.07 -0.79 1.89
CA ILE A 116 13.43 0.48 2.23
C ILE A 116 12.05 0.16 2.81
N ALA A 117 11.80 0.58 4.05
CA ALA A 117 10.51 0.49 4.70
C ALA A 117 9.83 1.86 4.69
N LEU A 118 8.62 1.94 4.17
CA LEU A 118 7.85 3.17 3.98
C LEU A 118 6.53 3.07 4.75
N THR A 119 6.21 4.12 5.48
CA THR A 119 4.91 4.27 6.13
C THR A 119 4.59 5.74 6.37
N ALA A 120 3.31 6.09 6.27
CA ALA A 120 2.82 7.41 6.64
C ALA A 120 2.65 7.57 8.17
N THR A 121 2.54 6.47 8.91
CA THR A 121 2.20 6.48 10.34
C THR A 121 3.09 5.52 11.12
N ALA A 122 4.07 6.05 11.85
CA ALA A 122 4.91 5.23 12.71
C ALA A 122 5.29 6.01 13.99
N ASN A 123 4.84 5.51 15.13
CA ASN A 123 5.38 5.89 16.43
C ASN A 123 6.70 5.13 16.69
N GLU A 124 7.34 5.37 17.83
CA GLU A 124 8.64 4.75 18.14
C GLU A 124 8.56 3.22 18.21
N ARG A 125 7.49 2.68 18.79
CA ARG A 125 7.30 1.23 18.91
C ARG A 125 7.16 0.58 17.53
N VAL A 126 6.38 1.19 16.64
CA VAL A 126 6.24 0.71 15.26
C VAL A 126 7.57 0.72 14.52
N VAL A 127 8.40 1.74 14.73
CA VAL A 127 9.74 1.80 14.12
C VAL A 127 10.65 0.69 14.66
N ASP A 128 10.60 0.43 15.96
CA ASP A 128 11.39 -0.65 16.57
C ASP A 128 10.95 -2.04 16.06
N ASP A 129 9.64 -2.26 15.92
CA ASP A 129 9.09 -3.48 15.32
C ASP A 129 9.52 -3.63 13.86
N ILE A 130 9.46 -2.57 13.06
CA ILE A 130 9.93 -2.57 11.66
C ILE A 130 11.41 -2.99 11.60
N ARG A 131 12.27 -2.38 12.43
CA ARG A 131 13.69 -2.72 12.48
C ARG A 131 13.91 -4.17 12.89
N HIS A 132 13.20 -4.64 13.90
CA HIS A 132 13.33 -5.98 14.45
C HIS A 132 12.91 -7.05 13.43
N TYR A 133 11.69 -6.98 12.94
CA TYR A 133 11.13 -8.01 12.07
C TYR A 133 11.71 -7.98 10.65
N LEU A 134 12.08 -6.82 10.13
CA LEU A 134 12.81 -6.73 8.87
C LEU A 134 14.32 -6.99 9.03
N GLN A 135 14.80 -7.17 10.26
CA GLN A 135 16.19 -7.47 10.60
C GLN A 135 17.17 -6.42 10.02
N MET A 136 16.81 -5.16 10.15
CA MET A 136 17.59 -4.04 9.65
C MET A 136 18.67 -3.64 10.67
N GLU A 137 19.93 -3.84 10.29
CA GLU A 137 21.07 -3.41 11.10
C GLU A 137 21.38 -1.93 10.85
N GLN A 138 21.29 -1.10 11.90
CA GLN A 138 21.57 0.34 11.87
C GLN A 138 20.94 1.09 10.67
N PRO A 139 19.62 0.99 10.44
CA PRO A 139 19.00 1.66 9.31
C PRO A 139 19.05 3.18 9.49
N TYR A 140 19.18 3.89 8.37
CA TYR A 140 18.93 5.32 8.37
C TYR A 140 17.42 5.57 8.53
N ILE A 141 17.03 6.34 9.55
CA ILE A 141 15.63 6.64 9.84
C ILE A 141 15.37 8.10 9.50
N TYR A 142 14.51 8.32 8.50
CA TYR A 142 14.01 9.64 8.18
C TYR A 142 12.58 9.78 8.68
N ARG A 143 12.32 10.78 9.50
CA ARG A 143 11.00 11.13 10.01
C ARG A 143 10.69 12.58 9.69
N HIS A 144 9.46 12.80 9.26
CA HIS A 144 8.89 14.14 9.14
C HIS A 144 7.69 14.27 10.07
N SER A 145 7.37 15.49 10.46
CA SER A 145 6.18 15.77 11.27
C SER A 145 4.91 15.32 10.55
N PHE A 146 3.97 14.77 11.30
CA PHE A 146 2.60 14.47 10.82
C PHE A 146 1.75 15.73 10.71
N ASP A 147 2.21 16.83 11.29
CA ASP A 147 1.52 18.10 11.23
C ASP A 147 1.41 18.60 9.78
N ARG A 148 0.22 18.93 9.39
CA ARG A 148 -0.12 19.46 8.07
C ARG A 148 -0.72 20.84 8.25
N PRO A 149 0.09 21.90 8.37
CA PRO A 149 -0.39 23.25 8.67
C PRO A 149 -1.33 23.81 7.59
N ASN A 150 -1.35 23.20 6.41
CA ASN A 150 -2.25 23.51 5.32
C ASN A 150 -3.61 22.80 5.39
N ILE A 151 -3.84 21.93 6.39
CA ILE A 151 -5.10 21.21 6.59
C ILE A 151 -5.80 21.76 7.82
N TYR A 152 -7.02 22.24 7.63
CA TYR A 152 -7.89 22.68 8.70
C TYR A 152 -8.81 21.54 9.13
N TYR A 153 -8.74 21.17 10.42
CA TYR A 153 -9.61 20.15 11.03
C TYR A 153 -10.79 20.84 11.71
N ARG A 154 -12.01 20.42 11.38
CA ARG A 154 -13.25 20.88 12.01
C ARG A 154 -14.04 19.68 12.50
N ILE A 155 -14.44 19.71 13.77
CA ILE A 155 -15.31 18.72 14.40
C ILE A 155 -16.63 19.39 14.70
N GLU A 156 -17.71 18.80 14.21
CA GLU A 156 -19.08 19.23 14.49
C GLU A 156 -19.85 18.06 15.14
N SER A 157 -20.60 18.34 16.20
CA SER A 157 -21.44 17.36 16.89
C SER A 157 -22.90 17.61 16.57
N TYR A 158 -23.65 16.53 16.37
CA TYR A 158 -25.08 16.59 16.03
C TYR A 158 -25.86 15.70 16.96
N SER A 159 -27.09 16.11 17.31
CA SER A 159 -27.97 15.38 18.18
C SER A 159 -28.68 14.22 17.48
N THR A 160 -28.90 14.37 16.17
CA THR A 160 -29.62 13.38 15.37
C THR A 160 -28.85 13.04 14.08
N ARG A 161 -29.18 11.87 13.53
CA ARG A 161 -28.65 11.43 12.23
C ARG A 161 -29.13 12.36 11.09
N VAL A 162 -30.36 12.83 11.18
CA VAL A 162 -30.96 13.70 10.16
C VAL A 162 -30.21 15.03 10.07
N GLU A 163 -29.95 15.68 11.20
CA GLU A 163 -29.15 16.91 11.25
C GLU A 163 -27.76 16.73 10.63
N LYS A 164 -27.13 15.60 10.90
CA LYS A 164 -25.82 15.28 10.32
C LYS A 164 -25.87 15.13 8.80
N GLU A 165 -26.89 14.44 8.28
CA GLU A 165 -27.09 14.24 6.85
C GLU A 165 -27.42 15.55 6.13
N GLU A 166 -28.29 16.38 6.68
CA GLU A 166 -28.59 17.72 6.17
C GLU A 166 -27.35 18.61 6.12
N ARG A 167 -26.54 18.56 7.17
CA ARG A 167 -25.29 19.32 7.22
C ARG A 167 -24.28 18.85 6.19
N LEU A 168 -24.16 17.53 5.95
CA LEU A 168 -23.33 16.98 4.88
C LEU A 168 -23.75 17.52 3.52
N ILE A 169 -25.04 17.45 3.20
CA ILE A 169 -25.58 17.95 1.94
C ILE A 169 -25.28 19.44 1.78
N GLN A 170 -25.53 20.23 2.83
CA GLN A 170 -25.21 21.66 2.83
C GLN A 170 -23.73 21.93 2.55
N LEU A 171 -22.83 21.20 3.20
CA LEU A 171 -21.38 21.32 2.98
C LEU A 171 -21.00 21.02 1.53
N VAL A 172 -21.52 19.94 0.97
CA VAL A 172 -21.23 19.55 -0.42
C VAL A 172 -21.73 20.59 -1.40
N LEU A 173 -22.94 21.14 -1.19
CA LEU A 173 -23.53 22.17 -2.05
C LEU A 173 -22.81 23.52 -1.95
N THR A 174 -22.24 23.84 -0.80
CA THR A 174 -21.58 25.15 -0.57
C THR A 174 -20.09 25.15 -0.80
N THR A 175 -19.47 23.96 -0.97
CA THR A 175 -18.03 23.83 -1.18
C THR A 175 -17.73 23.74 -2.68
N ALA A 176 -17.02 24.72 -3.20
CA ALA A 176 -16.67 24.80 -4.64
C ALA A 176 -15.54 23.86 -5.08
N ALA A 177 -14.91 23.15 -4.16
CA ALA A 177 -13.78 22.26 -4.43
C ALA A 177 -14.23 20.78 -4.47
N PRO A 178 -13.51 19.90 -5.19
CA PRO A 178 -13.76 18.48 -5.10
C PRO A 178 -13.55 17.97 -3.67
N GLY A 179 -14.44 17.07 -3.22
CA GLY A 179 -14.43 16.53 -1.86
C GLY A 179 -14.50 15.02 -1.84
N ILE A 180 -14.11 14.43 -0.71
CA ILE A 180 -14.26 13.00 -0.44
C ILE A 180 -15.08 12.83 0.83
N VAL A 181 -16.14 12.02 0.75
CA VAL A 181 -17.00 11.70 1.90
C VAL A 181 -16.71 10.28 2.34
N TYR A 182 -16.22 10.12 3.57
CA TYR A 182 -16.00 8.82 4.17
C TYR A 182 -17.20 8.40 5.03
N MET A 183 -17.67 7.19 4.80
CA MET A 183 -18.79 6.61 5.54
C MET A 183 -18.35 5.38 6.32
N SER A 184 -19.13 4.99 7.34
CA SER A 184 -18.81 3.86 8.23
C SER A 184 -19.11 2.48 7.62
N SER A 185 -19.79 2.39 6.47
CA SER A 185 -20.07 1.13 5.77
C SER A 185 -20.30 1.36 4.28
N ARG A 186 -20.11 0.30 3.48
CA ARG A 186 -20.39 0.32 2.03
C ARG A 186 -21.82 0.74 1.72
N GLN A 187 -22.80 0.14 2.42
CA GLN A 187 -24.20 0.48 2.25
C GLN A 187 -24.46 1.97 2.43
N LYS A 188 -23.93 2.57 3.49
CA LYS A 188 -24.08 4.02 3.73
C LYS A 188 -23.39 4.87 2.67
N THR A 189 -22.27 4.40 2.13
CA THR A 189 -21.59 5.09 1.02
C THR A 189 -22.48 5.12 -0.22
N GLU A 190 -23.13 4.00 -0.55
CA GLU A 190 -24.07 3.89 -1.68
C GLU A 190 -25.31 4.77 -1.46
N GLU A 191 -25.93 4.73 -0.27
CA GLU A 191 -27.08 5.57 0.10
C GLU A 191 -26.79 7.08 -0.08
N VAL A 192 -25.62 7.51 0.42
CA VAL A 192 -25.23 8.94 0.33
C VAL A 192 -24.87 9.30 -1.12
N ALA A 193 -24.20 8.43 -1.86
CA ALA A 193 -23.89 8.66 -3.27
C ALA A 193 -25.17 8.85 -4.11
N GLU A 194 -26.19 7.99 -3.90
CA GLU A 194 -27.48 8.12 -4.57
C GLU A 194 -28.20 9.42 -4.21
N GLN A 195 -28.14 9.85 -2.93
CA GLN A 195 -28.71 11.14 -2.52
C GLN A 195 -28.03 12.30 -3.23
N LEU A 196 -26.70 12.33 -3.30
CA LEU A 196 -25.94 13.38 -3.97
C LEU A 196 -26.22 13.39 -5.48
N GLN A 197 -26.30 12.23 -6.12
CA GLN A 197 -26.70 12.13 -7.55
C GLN A 197 -28.08 12.73 -7.83
N ARG A 198 -29.07 12.49 -6.96
CA ARG A 198 -30.41 13.09 -7.09
C ARG A 198 -30.41 14.60 -6.98
N LEU A 199 -29.40 15.17 -6.33
CA LEU A 199 -29.18 16.62 -6.22
C LEU A 199 -28.31 17.20 -7.34
N GLY A 200 -27.91 16.36 -8.31
CA GLY A 200 -27.11 16.77 -9.46
C GLY A 200 -25.60 16.92 -9.16
N ILE A 201 -25.13 16.21 -8.14
CA ILE A 201 -23.73 16.22 -7.70
C ILE A 201 -23.06 14.92 -8.08
#